data_51bbaa48b32d4d2c9279dbb265dbf27d
#
_entry.id   51bbaa48b32d4d2c9279dbb265dbf27d
#
_cell.length_a   1.000
_cell.length_b   1.000
_cell.length_c   1.000
_cell.angle_alpha   90.00
_cell.angle_beta   90.00
_cell.angle_gamma   90.00
#
_symmetry.space_group_name_H-M   'P 1'
#
loop_
_entity.id
_entity.type
_entity.pdbx_description
1 polymer ?
#
loop_
_entity_poly.entity_id
_entity_poly.type
_entity_poly.pdbx_seq_one_letter_code
_entity_poly.pdbx_strand_id
1 'polypeptide(L)'
;MTKEAYFEMCEMLGTEPIEEEIPVEFDDFHYEVQQAFIVYRMLRDEWEGMNGIYLGKSLTGIKEILQVCEIDPQDHKIILSLVQTIDGIRQDQINTKPENKKPA
;
A
#
# COMPACT_ATOMS: atom_id res chain seq x y z
N MET A 1 -0.58 -11.47 9.42
CA MET A 1 0.16 -12.76 9.53
C MET A 1 1.22 -12.82 8.44
N THR A 2 2.40 -13.29 8.77
CA THR A 2 3.46 -13.50 7.80
C THR A 2 3.29 -14.85 7.11
N LYS A 3 3.95 -15.03 5.95
CA LYS A 3 4.00 -16.33 5.29
C LYS A 3 4.52 -17.42 6.21
N GLU A 4 5.60 -17.13 6.92
CA GLU A 4 6.24 -18.10 7.81
C GLU A 4 5.29 -18.54 8.92
N ALA A 5 4.61 -17.58 9.54
CA ALA A 5 3.63 -17.90 10.57
C ALA A 5 2.46 -18.71 10.03
N TYR A 6 2.02 -18.42 8.82
CA TYR A 6 0.95 -19.18 8.16
C TYR A 6 1.38 -20.63 7.91
N PHE A 7 2.58 -20.83 7.37
CA PHE A 7 3.08 -22.18 7.11
C PHE A 7 3.28 -22.98 8.41
N GLU A 8 3.79 -22.34 9.47
CA GLU A 8 3.90 -22.98 10.77
C GLU A 8 2.55 -23.42 11.31
N MET A 9 1.54 -22.56 11.17
CA MET A 9 0.18 -22.88 11.61
C MET A 9 -0.35 -24.08 10.85
N CYS A 10 -0.17 -24.13 9.51
CA CYS A 10 -0.61 -25.26 8.71
C CYS A 10 0.08 -26.55 9.13
N GLU A 11 1.38 -26.47 9.41
CA GLU A 11 2.15 -27.63 9.86
C GLU A 11 1.65 -28.14 11.20
N MET A 12 1.39 -27.25 12.15
CA MET A 12 0.88 -27.61 13.47
C MET A 12 -0.50 -28.27 13.41
N LEU A 13 -1.35 -27.78 12.48
CA LEU A 13 -2.70 -28.31 12.31
C LEU A 13 -2.75 -29.55 11.41
N GLY A 14 -1.62 -29.91 10.79
CA GLY A 14 -1.57 -31.02 9.86
C GLY A 14 -2.32 -30.81 8.58
N THR A 15 -2.52 -29.55 8.18
CA THR A 15 -3.22 -29.20 6.95
C THR A 15 -2.23 -28.69 5.90
N GLU A 16 -2.59 -28.85 4.62
CA GLU A 16 -1.79 -28.28 3.55
C GLU A 16 -2.10 -26.80 3.38
N PRO A 17 -1.08 -25.96 3.09
CA PRO A 17 -1.33 -24.55 2.81
C PRO A 17 -2.26 -24.38 1.61
N ILE A 18 -3.20 -23.45 1.72
CA ILE A 18 -4.09 -23.08 0.62
C ILE A 18 -3.48 -21.86 -0.03
N GLU A 19 -3.17 -21.93 -1.32
CA GLU A 19 -2.46 -20.89 -2.05
C GLU A 19 -3.13 -19.54 -1.91
N GLU A 20 -4.46 -19.47 -1.98
CA GLU A 20 -5.21 -18.23 -1.87
C GLU A 20 -5.15 -17.62 -0.47
N GLU A 21 -4.83 -18.41 0.55
CA GLU A 21 -4.74 -17.94 1.93
C GLU A 21 -3.32 -17.61 2.35
N ILE A 22 -2.32 -17.91 1.52
CA ILE A 22 -0.93 -17.57 1.83
C ILE A 22 -0.79 -16.04 1.84
N PRO A 23 -0.33 -15.46 2.96
CA PRO A 23 -0.16 -14.00 3.03
C PRO A 23 0.83 -13.51 1.97
N VAL A 24 0.48 -12.39 1.34
CA VAL A 24 1.35 -11.75 0.36
C VAL A 24 2.35 -10.86 1.10
N GLU A 25 3.62 -11.01 0.77
CA GLU A 25 4.68 -10.19 1.34
C GLU A 25 5.22 -9.21 0.30
N PHE A 26 5.89 -8.16 0.77
CA PHE A 26 6.45 -7.13 -0.10
C PHE A 26 7.32 -7.70 -1.21
N ASP A 27 8.15 -8.70 -0.88
CA ASP A 27 9.06 -9.30 -1.86
C ASP A 27 8.35 -10.11 -2.95
N ASP A 28 7.06 -10.40 -2.78
CA ASP A 28 6.27 -11.11 -3.79
C ASP A 28 5.82 -10.21 -4.93
N PHE A 29 5.92 -8.89 -4.77
CA PHE A 29 5.49 -7.95 -5.79
C PHE A 29 6.57 -7.75 -6.85
N HIS A 30 6.15 -7.38 -8.05
CA HIS A 30 7.09 -6.96 -9.08
C HIS A 30 7.88 -5.72 -8.63
N TYR A 31 9.06 -5.54 -9.20
CA TYR A 31 9.95 -4.45 -8.83
C TYR A 31 9.25 -3.08 -8.91
N GLU A 32 8.51 -2.83 -9.97
CA GLU A 32 7.80 -1.55 -10.15
C GLU A 32 6.80 -1.29 -9.02
N VAL A 33 6.11 -2.34 -8.58
CA VAL A 33 5.14 -2.23 -7.48
C VAL A 33 5.87 -1.94 -6.18
N GLN A 34 7.00 -2.59 -5.94
CA GLN A 34 7.82 -2.33 -4.76
C GLN A 34 8.28 -0.88 -4.72
N GLN A 35 8.74 -0.36 -5.86
CA GLN A 35 9.16 1.04 -5.97
C GLN A 35 7.99 1.99 -5.71
N ALA A 36 6.81 1.66 -6.23
CA ALA A 36 5.62 2.45 -6.00
C ALA A 36 5.26 2.53 -4.52
N PHE A 37 5.37 1.43 -3.78
CA PHE A 37 5.14 1.43 -2.34
C PHE A 37 6.15 2.30 -1.59
N ILE A 38 7.42 2.25 -2.00
CA ILE A 38 8.47 3.06 -1.39
C ILE A 38 8.16 4.55 -1.59
N VAL A 39 7.83 4.94 -2.82
CA VAL A 39 7.46 6.33 -3.13
C VAL A 39 6.21 6.73 -2.34
N TYR A 40 5.21 5.86 -2.32
CA TYR A 40 3.96 6.10 -1.62
C TYR A 40 4.18 6.43 -0.14
N ARG A 41 5.04 5.68 0.53
CA ARG A 41 5.33 5.91 1.94
C ARG A 41 6.03 7.24 2.22
N MET A 42 6.70 7.80 1.22
CA MET A 42 7.39 9.09 1.37
C MET A 42 6.45 10.27 1.17
N LEU A 43 5.26 10.04 0.65
CA LEU A 43 4.28 11.09 0.44
C LEU A 43 3.52 11.40 1.74
N ARG A 44 3.05 12.62 1.86
CA ARG A 44 2.32 13.08 3.04
C ARG A 44 0.84 12.70 2.96
N ASP A 45 0.29 12.20 4.08
CA ASP A 45 -1.14 11.95 4.19
C ASP A 45 -1.92 13.25 4.29
N GLU A 46 -3.10 13.29 3.68
CA GLU A 46 -4.03 14.41 3.80
C GLU A 46 -5.36 13.92 4.36
N TRP A 47 -5.91 14.71 5.29
CA TRP A 47 -7.18 14.40 5.94
C TRP A 47 -8.08 15.63 5.89
N GLU A 48 -9.38 15.37 5.72
CA GLU A 48 -10.37 16.43 5.86
C GLU A 48 -10.60 16.68 7.35
N GLY A 49 -10.35 17.91 7.77
CA GLY A 49 -10.22 18.21 9.21
C GLY A 49 -11.49 18.10 10.02
N MET A 50 -12.66 18.36 9.43
CA MET A 50 -13.91 18.38 10.17
C MET A 50 -14.53 17.00 10.34
N ASN A 51 -14.47 16.17 9.31
CA ASN A 51 -15.14 14.86 9.32
C ASN A 51 -14.16 13.68 9.47
N GLY A 52 -12.86 13.95 9.48
CA GLY A 52 -11.86 12.92 9.61
C GLY A 52 -11.81 11.96 8.42
N ILE A 53 -12.21 12.43 7.25
CA ILE A 53 -12.15 11.63 6.02
C ILE A 53 -10.73 11.64 5.48
N TYR A 54 -10.23 10.48 5.13
CA TYR A 54 -8.91 10.37 4.52
C TYR A 54 -8.99 10.78 3.04
N LEU A 55 -8.21 11.79 2.67
CA LEU A 55 -8.19 12.33 1.31
C LEU A 55 -7.10 11.71 0.42
N GLY A 56 -6.26 10.82 0.99
CA GLY A 56 -5.18 10.21 0.26
C GLY A 56 -3.85 10.91 0.48
N LYS A 57 -2.89 10.59 -0.38
CA LYS A 57 -1.56 11.19 -0.31
C LYS A 57 -1.49 12.46 -1.14
N SER A 58 -0.78 13.45 -0.64
CA SER A 58 -0.45 14.61 -1.44
C SER A 58 0.60 14.24 -2.49
N LEU A 59 0.37 14.64 -3.73
CA LEU A 59 1.35 14.42 -4.80
C LEU A 59 2.35 15.56 -4.90
N THR A 60 2.27 16.55 -4.01
CA THR A 60 3.22 17.66 -3.98
C THR A 60 4.63 17.13 -3.75
N GLY A 61 5.55 17.49 -4.62
CA GLY A 61 6.95 17.06 -4.50
C GLY A 61 7.22 15.65 -4.99
N ILE A 62 6.25 14.99 -5.64
CA ILE A 62 6.46 13.61 -6.10
C ILE A 62 7.60 13.49 -7.12
N LYS A 63 7.79 14.49 -7.97
CA LYS A 63 8.86 14.47 -8.96
C LYS A 63 10.22 14.40 -8.27
N GLU A 64 10.42 15.19 -7.25
CA GLU A 64 11.66 15.20 -6.45
C GLU A 64 11.85 13.87 -5.73
N ILE A 65 10.78 13.30 -5.21
CA ILE A 65 10.83 11.98 -4.56
C ILE A 65 11.26 10.90 -5.55
N LEU A 66 10.69 10.92 -6.76
CA LEU A 66 11.07 9.97 -7.80
C LEU A 66 12.56 10.10 -8.15
N GLN A 67 13.07 11.31 -8.19
CA GLN A 67 14.49 11.55 -8.46
C GLN A 67 15.38 11.06 -7.32
N VAL A 68 15.00 11.32 -6.07
CA VAL A 68 15.75 10.86 -4.90
C VAL A 68 15.77 9.34 -4.84
N CYS A 69 14.68 8.69 -5.22
CA CYS A 69 14.61 7.22 -5.27
C CYS A 69 15.34 6.64 -6.48
N GLU A 70 15.96 7.48 -7.31
CA GLU A 70 16.72 7.07 -8.50
C GLU A 70 15.88 6.26 -9.49
N ILE A 71 14.59 6.62 -9.61
CA ILE A 71 13.71 5.97 -10.57
C ILE A 71 13.95 6.56 -11.96
N ASP A 72 14.19 5.68 -12.94
CA ASP A 72 14.43 6.09 -14.31
C ASP A 72 13.24 6.94 -14.80
N PRO A 73 13.48 8.10 -15.44
CA PRO A 73 12.42 8.94 -15.98
C PRO A 73 11.42 8.21 -16.88
N GLN A 74 11.86 7.16 -17.57
CA GLN A 74 10.97 6.35 -18.40
C GLN A 74 9.90 5.65 -17.57
N ASP A 75 10.20 5.37 -16.30
CA ASP A 75 9.31 4.64 -15.42
C ASP A 75 8.45 5.56 -14.55
N HIS A 76 8.66 6.86 -14.59
CA HIS A 76 7.92 7.81 -13.74
C HIS A 76 6.42 7.69 -13.92
N LYS A 77 5.96 7.56 -15.16
CA LYS A 77 4.52 7.47 -15.45
C LYS A 77 3.90 6.21 -14.85
N ILE A 78 4.58 5.07 -15.00
CA ILE A 78 4.06 3.81 -14.49
C ILE A 78 4.08 3.79 -12.96
N ILE A 79 5.14 4.31 -12.35
CA ILE A 79 5.23 4.40 -10.90
C ILE A 79 4.15 5.33 -10.35
N LEU A 80 3.92 6.48 -10.99
CA LEU A 80 2.85 7.38 -10.59
C LEU A 80 1.48 6.70 -10.66
N SER A 81 1.21 5.97 -11.74
CA SER A 81 -0.04 5.24 -11.90
C SER A 81 -0.24 4.22 -10.78
N LEU A 82 0.82 3.49 -10.43
CA LEU A 82 0.76 2.51 -9.35
C LEU A 82 0.54 3.17 -8.00
N VAL A 83 1.21 4.30 -7.74
CA VAL A 83 1.03 5.08 -6.51
C VAL A 83 -0.43 5.51 -6.38
N GLN A 84 -1.02 6.01 -7.47
CA GLN A 84 -2.42 6.44 -7.46
C GLN A 84 -3.38 5.26 -7.22
N THR A 85 -3.06 4.10 -7.78
CA THR A 85 -3.86 2.89 -7.55
C THR A 85 -3.80 2.45 -6.08
N ILE A 86 -2.61 2.42 -5.51
CA ILE A 86 -2.42 2.10 -4.09
C ILE A 86 -3.19 3.09 -3.21
N ASP A 87 -3.10 4.36 -3.54
CA ASP A 87 -3.76 5.42 -2.79
C ASP A 87 -5.28 5.28 -2.82
N GLY A 88 -5.84 4.97 -3.98
CA GLY A 88 -7.29 4.75 -4.12
C GLY A 88 -7.77 3.58 -3.29
N ILE A 89 -7.04 2.47 -3.31
CA ILE A 89 -7.37 1.29 -2.52
C ILE A 89 -7.32 1.63 -1.02
N ARG A 90 -6.28 2.32 -0.60
CA ARG A 90 -6.11 2.68 0.82
C ARG A 90 -7.20 3.65 1.28
N GLN A 91 -7.56 4.64 0.44
CA GLN A 91 -8.65 5.56 0.77
C GLN A 91 -9.95 4.80 1.02
N ASP A 92 -10.29 3.88 0.12
CA ASP A 92 -11.49 3.06 0.27
C ASP A 92 -11.44 2.24 1.55
N GLN A 93 -10.33 1.59 1.83
CA GLN A 93 -10.20 0.77 3.02
C GLN A 93 -10.35 1.58 4.30
N ILE A 94 -9.73 2.75 4.36
CA ILE A 94 -9.78 3.60 5.56
C ILE A 94 -11.18 4.19 5.74
N ASN A 95 -11.77 4.70 4.66
CA ASN A 95 -13.04 5.43 4.75
C ASN A 95 -14.24 4.52 4.88
N THR A 96 -14.14 3.23 4.53
CA THR A 96 -15.25 2.29 4.66
C THR A 96 -15.25 1.51 5.96
N LYS A 97 -14.16 1.53 6.72
CA LYS A 97 -14.12 0.86 8.02
C LYS A 97 -14.88 1.67 9.05
N PRO A 98 -15.89 1.07 9.73
CA PRO A 98 -16.70 1.81 10.73
C PRO A 98 -15.86 2.44 11.84
N GLU A 99 -14.81 1.78 12.29
CA GLU A 99 -13.94 2.27 13.37
C GLU A 99 -13.11 3.48 12.98
N ASN A 100 -12.97 3.76 11.68
CA ASN A 100 -12.23 4.91 11.18
C ASN A 100 -13.14 6.09 10.85
N LYS A 101 -14.45 5.89 10.88
CA LYS A 101 -15.43 6.96 10.70
C LYS A 101 -15.74 7.53 12.06
N LYS A 102 -15.26 8.74 12.30
CA LYS A 102 -15.58 9.40 13.56
C LYS A 102 -17.05 9.78 13.57
N PRO A 103 -17.75 9.52 14.66
CA PRO A 103 -19.11 10.03 14.79
C PRO A 103 -19.08 11.55 14.74
N ALA A 104 -20.05 12.10 14.06
CA ALA A 104 -20.15 13.54 13.91
C ALA A 104 -20.37 14.22 15.25
#